data_70968cb0062d5ec92e45b895e12e37e4
#
_entry.id   70968cb0062d5ec92e45b895e12e37e4
#
_cell.length_a   1.000
_cell.length_b   1.000
_cell.length_c   1.000
_cell.angle_alpha   90.00
_cell.angle_beta   90.00
_cell.angle_gamma   90.00
#
_symmetry.space_group_name_H-M   'P 1'
#
loop_
_entity.id
_entity.type
_entity.pdbx_description
1 polymer ?
#
loop_
_entity_poly.entity_id
_entity_poly.type
_entity_poly.pdbx_seq_one_letter_code
_entity_poly.pdbx_strand_id
1 'polypeptide(L)'
;IVAIPVRSWPPLEVFEKNVLIAILNECGLILERRKLEKEKQAIELETRQERLRSSLLRAISHDLRTPLTSISGNAGVLMERSIQLDEAKKQQIYASIYDDSMWLINLTENLLSITRIENGTMHLQMEPELLEDVFQEALAHIDRRSAEHTIRVQLDDDLLMARMDARLIVQVIINIINNAIQYTQKGSCITLSACRKGEMAEVSIADDGPGIPPEVREHLFDLFYTAEQGRADSRRGLGLGLNLCRSIISAHGGC
;
A
#
# COMPACT_ATOMS: atom_id res chain seq x y z
N ILE A 1 -47.00 4.46 12.88
CA ILE A 1 -48.35 4.53 13.49
C ILE A 1 -48.17 5.11 14.87
N VAL A 2 -48.68 6.31 15.10
CA VAL A 2 -48.68 6.94 16.41
C VAL A 2 -50.06 6.64 17.06
N ALA A 3 -50.08 5.85 18.12
CA ALA A 3 -51.29 5.59 18.89
C ALA A 3 -51.36 6.60 20.05
N ILE A 4 -52.34 7.49 20.02
CA ILE A 4 -52.60 8.45 21.09
C ILE A 4 -53.77 7.94 21.91
N PRO A 5 -53.66 7.81 23.27
CA PRO A 5 -54.75 7.35 24.10
C PRO A 5 -55.91 8.36 24.11
N VAL A 6 -57.07 7.95 23.63
CA VAL A 6 -58.25 8.81 23.39
C VAL A 6 -58.96 9.23 24.68
N ARG A 7 -58.64 8.64 25.85
CA ARG A 7 -59.48 8.82 27.09
C ARG A 7 -59.18 10.09 27.91
N SER A 8 -58.20 10.91 27.56
CA SER A 8 -57.81 12.06 28.40
C SER A 8 -57.55 13.38 27.64
N TRP A 9 -57.77 13.43 26.33
CA TRP A 9 -57.51 14.62 25.53
C TRP A 9 -58.81 15.16 24.92
N PRO A 10 -59.04 16.48 24.95
CA PRO A 10 -60.18 17.06 24.22
C PRO A 10 -60.01 16.78 22.72
N PRO A 11 -61.10 16.66 21.96
CA PRO A 11 -61.05 16.46 20.53
C PRO A 11 -60.28 17.63 19.89
N LEU A 12 -59.24 17.31 19.09
CA LEU A 12 -58.48 18.31 18.35
C LEU A 12 -59.40 19.13 17.47
N GLU A 13 -59.26 20.46 17.53
CA GLU A 13 -59.95 21.35 16.61
C GLU A 13 -59.47 21.11 15.17
N VAL A 14 -60.31 21.48 14.18
CA VAL A 14 -60.00 21.25 12.76
C VAL A 14 -58.65 21.86 12.37
N PHE A 15 -58.30 23.01 12.93
CA PHE A 15 -57.03 23.68 12.72
C PHE A 15 -55.84 22.85 13.25
N GLU A 16 -55.93 22.38 14.49
CA GLU A 16 -54.86 21.57 15.13
C GLU A 16 -54.62 20.26 14.38
N LYS A 17 -55.72 19.62 13.93
CA LYS A 17 -55.63 18.40 13.11
C LYS A 17 -54.91 18.64 11.78
N ASN A 18 -55.23 19.75 11.11
CA ASN A 18 -54.55 20.10 9.84
C ASN A 18 -53.07 20.40 10.04
N VAL A 19 -52.70 21.11 11.12
CA VAL A 19 -51.31 21.36 11.48
C VAL A 19 -50.55 20.05 11.75
N LEU A 20 -51.16 19.14 12.51
CA LEU A 20 -50.57 17.84 12.81
C LEU A 20 -50.33 17.01 11.53
N ILE A 21 -51.32 16.99 10.62
CA ILE A 21 -51.20 16.31 9.33
C ILE A 21 -50.05 16.93 8.49
N ALA A 22 -49.96 18.26 8.45
CA ALA A 22 -48.90 18.95 7.73
C ALA A 22 -47.51 18.58 8.29
N ILE A 23 -47.33 18.60 9.61
CA ILE A 23 -46.08 18.21 10.28
C ILE A 23 -45.74 16.75 9.98
N LEU A 24 -46.72 15.83 10.06
CA LEU A 24 -46.48 14.41 9.77
C LEU A 24 -46.07 14.19 8.31
N ASN A 25 -46.66 14.90 7.38
CA ASN A 25 -46.29 14.83 5.96
C ASN A 25 -44.87 15.36 5.74
N GLU A 26 -44.53 16.50 6.35
CA GLU A 26 -43.16 17.06 6.25
C GLU A 26 -42.13 16.11 6.86
N CYS A 27 -42.43 15.54 8.03
CA CYS A 27 -41.55 14.51 8.62
C CYS A 27 -41.40 13.29 7.72
N GLY A 28 -42.48 12.85 7.07
CA GLY A 28 -42.47 11.75 6.11
C GLY A 28 -41.52 12.04 4.93
N LEU A 29 -41.63 13.22 4.33
CA LEU A 29 -40.78 13.65 3.24
C LEU A 29 -39.30 13.74 3.64
N ILE A 30 -39.02 14.26 4.85
CA ILE A 30 -37.65 14.35 5.36
C ILE A 30 -37.06 12.94 5.59
N LEU A 31 -37.83 12.01 6.11
CA LEU A 31 -37.38 10.64 6.32
C LEU A 31 -37.10 9.92 4.98
N GLU A 32 -38.00 10.09 4.02
CA GLU A 32 -37.84 9.52 2.68
C GLU A 32 -36.58 10.08 1.97
N ARG A 33 -36.41 11.41 2.03
CA ARG A 33 -35.22 12.07 1.50
C ARG A 33 -33.93 11.54 2.12
N ARG A 34 -33.88 11.39 3.47
CA ARG A 34 -32.72 10.82 4.15
C ARG A 34 -32.44 9.36 3.75
N LYS A 35 -33.49 8.59 3.51
CA LYS A 35 -33.35 7.21 3.03
C LYS A 35 -32.74 7.19 1.64
N LEU A 36 -33.25 7.99 0.72
CA LEU A 36 -32.73 8.12 -0.64
C LEU A 36 -31.27 8.63 -0.67
N GLU A 37 -30.94 9.60 0.19
CA GLU A 37 -29.55 10.09 0.32
C GLU A 37 -28.59 9.00 0.80
N LYS A 38 -29.00 8.16 1.77
CA LYS A 38 -28.19 7.02 2.22
C LYS A 38 -28.02 5.96 1.13
N GLU A 39 -29.09 5.63 0.42
CA GLU A 39 -29.05 4.66 -0.69
C GLU A 39 -28.14 5.18 -1.81
N LYS A 40 -28.24 6.47 -2.16
CA LYS A 40 -27.34 7.12 -3.13
C LYS A 40 -25.88 7.04 -2.71
N GLN A 41 -25.57 7.37 -1.45
CA GLN A 41 -24.20 7.29 -0.92
C GLN A 41 -23.64 5.86 -0.96
N ALA A 42 -24.47 4.87 -0.65
CA ALA A 42 -24.05 3.46 -0.73
C ALA A 42 -23.73 3.04 -2.17
N ILE A 43 -24.56 3.41 -3.15
CA ILE A 43 -24.34 3.13 -4.57
C ILE A 43 -23.10 3.88 -5.09
N GLU A 44 -22.90 5.13 -4.69
CA GLU A 44 -21.71 5.91 -5.08
C GLU A 44 -20.42 5.28 -4.54
N LEU A 45 -20.45 4.79 -3.30
CA LEU A 45 -19.33 4.09 -2.68
C LEU A 45 -19.01 2.79 -3.43
N GLU A 46 -20.03 1.96 -3.69
CA GLU A 46 -19.89 0.71 -4.43
C GLU A 46 -19.35 0.95 -5.84
N THR A 47 -19.90 1.95 -6.55
CA THR A 47 -19.43 2.34 -7.89
C THR A 47 -17.97 2.80 -7.86
N ARG A 48 -17.57 3.54 -6.82
CA ARG A 48 -16.19 4.00 -6.65
C ARG A 48 -15.25 2.81 -6.40
N GLN A 49 -15.64 1.86 -5.57
CA GLN A 49 -14.87 0.64 -5.32
C GLN A 49 -14.70 -0.20 -6.60
N GLU A 50 -15.77 -0.38 -7.38
CA GLU A 50 -15.71 -1.15 -8.62
C GLU A 50 -14.82 -0.47 -9.69
N ARG A 51 -14.88 0.86 -9.80
CA ARG A 51 -13.98 1.63 -10.68
C ARG A 51 -12.53 1.50 -10.26
N LEU A 52 -12.24 1.59 -8.95
CA LEU A 52 -10.91 1.36 -8.40
C LEU A 52 -10.42 -0.05 -8.74
N ARG A 53 -11.24 -1.07 -8.50
CA ARG A 53 -10.91 -2.46 -8.81
C ARG A 53 -10.63 -2.69 -10.30
N SER A 54 -11.43 -2.10 -11.18
CA SER A 54 -11.22 -2.20 -12.63
C SER A 54 -9.93 -1.49 -13.07
N SER A 55 -9.66 -0.31 -12.53
CA SER A 55 -8.42 0.42 -12.81
C SER A 55 -7.19 -0.33 -12.31
N LEU A 56 -7.30 -0.97 -11.13
CA LEU A 56 -6.33 -1.89 -10.54
C LEU A 56 -5.94 -3.01 -11.50
N LEU A 57 -6.94 -3.78 -11.93
CA LEU A 57 -6.72 -4.93 -12.82
C LEU A 57 -6.05 -4.52 -14.12
N ARG A 58 -6.38 -3.34 -14.64
CA ARG A 58 -5.77 -2.80 -15.86
C ARG A 58 -4.31 -2.41 -15.64
N ALA A 59 -4.01 -1.69 -14.56
CA ALA A 59 -2.64 -1.29 -14.21
C ALA A 59 -1.75 -2.51 -13.95
N ILE A 60 -2.23 -3.46 -13.14
CA ILE A 60 -1.52 -4.72 -12.86
C ILE A 60 -1.24 -5.49 -14.16
N SER A 61 -2.25 -5.62 -15.05
CA SER A 61 -2.10 -6.36 -16.31
C SER A 61 -1.06 -5.72 -17.22
N HIS A 62 -1.01 -4.39 -17.26
CA HIS A 62 0.00 -3.63 -18.02
C HIS A 62 1.39 -3.87 -17.45
N ASP A 63 1.54 -3.72 -16.15
CA ASP A 63 2.85 -3.75 -15.49
C ASP A 63 3.41 -5.18 -15.36
N LEU A 64 2.55 -6.20 -15.31
CA LEU A 64 2.99 -7.59 -15.46
C LEU A 64 3.49 -7.90 -16.87
N ARG A 65 2.87 -7.33 -17.90
CA ARG A 65 3.23 -7.62 -19.30
C ARG A 65 4.65 -7.17 -19.64
N THR A 66 5.08 -6.01 -19.15
CA THR A 66 6.38 -5.42 -19.48
C THR A 66 7.56 -6.32 -19.07
N PRO A 67 7.72 -6.73 -17.80
CA PRO A 67 8.80 -7.63 -17.40
C PRO A 67 8.67 -9.03 -18.01
N LEU A 68 7.45 -9.56 -18.17
CA LEU A 68 7.25 -10.84 -18.84
C LEU A 68 7.72 -10.79 -20.31
N THR A 69 7.46 -9.69 -21.02
CA THR A 69 7.94 -9.50 -22.39
C THR A 69 9.47 -9.39 -22.41
N SER A 70 10.07 -8.68 -21.46
CA SER A 70 11.53 -8.55 -21.32
C SER A 70 12.18 -9.91 -21.03
N ILE A 71 11.67 -10.67 -20.06
CA ILE A 71 12.14 -12.02 -19.74
C ILE A 71 12.05 -12.93 -20.98
N SER A 72 10.89 -12.95 -21.64
CA SER A 72 10.67 -13.79 -22.81
C SER A 72 11.59 -13.39 -23.98
N GLY A 73 11.75 -12.08 -24.22
CA GLY A 73 12.65 -11.58 -25.27
C GLY A 73 14.12 -11.93 -25.00
N ASN A 74 14.58 -11.68 -23.77
CA ASN A 74 15.94 -11.99 -23.33
C ASN A 74 16.23 -13.49 -23.37
N ALA A 75 15.27 -14.33 -22.95
CA ALA A 75 15.39 -15.78 -23.05
C ALA A 75 15.42 -16.23 -24.52
N GLY A 76 14.61 -15.62 -25.39
CA GLY A 76 14.61 -15.89 -26.83
C GLY A 76 15.97 -15.61 -27.46
N VAL A 77 16.59 -14.48 -27.13
CA VAL A 77 17.95 -14.12 -27.61
C VAL A 77 18.99 -15.15 -27.17
N LEU A 78 18.91 -15.66 -25.94
CA LEU A 78 19.81 -16.71 -25.43
C LEU A 78 19.59 -18.06 -26.13
N MET A 79 18.38 -18.37 -26.57
CA MET A 79 18.04 -19.60 -27.27
C MET A 79 18.44 -19.59 -28.75
N GLU A 80 18.62 -18.41 -29.32
CA GLU A 80 18.93 -18.26 -30.74
C GLU A 80 20.40 -18.54 -31.02
N ARG A 81 20.67 -19.67 -31.66
CA ARG A 81 22.07 -20.14 -31.97
C ARG A 81 22.80 -19.29 -33.03
N SER A 82 22.05 -18.48 -33.80
CA SER A 82 22.62 -17.62 -34.83
C SER A 82 23.31 -16.37 -34.27
N ILE A 83 22.98 -15.99 -33.01
CA ILE A 83 23.52 -14.81 -32.36
C ILE A 83 24.73 -15.21 -31.51
N GLN A 84 25.94 -14.80 -31.94
CA GLN A 84 27.13 -14.94 -31.14
C GLN A 84 27.18 -13.82 -30.09
N LEU A 85 26.84 -14.15 -28.85
CA LEU A 85 26.94 -13.25 -27.71
C LEU A 85 28.27 -13.47 -26.99
N ASP A 86 28.93 -12.39 -26.63
CA ASP A 86 30.08 -12.43 -25.72
C ASP A 86 29.59 -12.74 -24.27
N GLU A 87 30.47 -13.20 -23.41
CA GLU A 87 30.10 -13.57 -22.02
C GLU A 87 29.58 -12.36 -21.22
N ALA A 88 30.08 -11.16 -21.50
CA ALA A 88 29.60 -9.96 -20.82
C ALA A 88 28.12 -9.67 -21.15
N LYS A 89 27.73 -9.80 -22.41
CA LYS A 89 26.35 -9.64 -22.86
C LYS A 89 25.42 -10.74 -22.30
N LYS A 90 25.91 -12.00 -22.24
CA LYS A 90 25.14 -13.08 -21.61
C LYS A 90 24.90 -12.79 -20.14
N GLN A 91 25.91 -12.37 -19.40
CA GLN A 91 25.77 -12.00 -17.99
C GLN A 91 24.78 -10.83 -17.79
N GLN A 92 24.80 -9.85 -18.68
CA GLN A 92 23.86 -8.74 -18.65
C GLN A 92 22.41 -9.21 -18.88
N ILE A 93 22.19 -10.15 -19.83
CA ILE A 93 20.87 -10.73 -20.09
C ILE A 93 20.38 -11.58 -18.91
N TYR A 94 21.25 -12.40 -18.32
CA TYR A 94 20.91 -13.18 -17.12
C TYR A 94 20.52 -12.27 -15.95
N ALA A 95 21.27 -11.20 -15.72
CA ALA A 95 20.96 -10.22 -14.70
C ALA A 95 19.59 -9.57 -14.95
N SER A 96 19.30 -9.17 -16.20
CA SER A 96 18.01 -8.57 -16.55
C SER A 96 16.84 -9.53 -16.34
N ILE A 97 16.97 -10.81 -16.71
CA ILE A 97 15.93 -11.84 -16.47
C ILE A 97 15.70 -12.03 -14.98
N TYR A 98 16.79 -12.09 -14.20
CA TYR A 98 16.71 -12.25 -12.76
C TYR A 98 16.01 -11.06 -12.09
N ASP A 99 16.43 -9.84 -12.43
CA ASP A 99 15.86 -8.60 -11.87
C ASP A 99 14.37 -8.46 -12.20
N ASP A 100 13.97 -8.74 -13.45
CA ASP A 100 12.57 -8.72 -13.87
C ASP A 100 11.73 -9.80 -13.15
N SER A 101 12.33 -10.98 -12.90
CA SER A 101 11.67 -12.08 -12.16
C SER A 101 11.48 -11.74 -10.69
N MET A 102 12.49 -11.16 -10.04
CA MET A 102 12.40 -10.72 -8.64
C MET A 102 11.39 -9.59 -8.47
N TRP A 103 11.32 -8.67 -9.44
CA TRP A 103 10.30 -7.62 -9.45
C TRP A 103 8.88 -8.21 -9.51
N LEU A 104 8.65 -9.22 -10.37
CA LEU A 104 7.35 -9.92 -10.46
C LEU A 104 6.97 -10.63 -9.16
N ILE A 105 7.93 -11.28 -8.51
CA ILE A 105 7.71 -11.93 -7.20
C ILE A 105 7.25 -10.88 -6.19
N ASN A 106 8.00 -9.80 -6.03
CA ASN A 106 7.66 -8.72 -5.10
C ASN A 106 6.28 -8.09 -5.40
N LEU A 107 5.95 -7.92 -6.68
CA LEU A 107 4.64 -7.41 -7.08
C LEU A 107 3.51 -8.34 -6.66
N THR A 108 3.66 -9.65 -6.89
CA THR A 108 2.63 -10.64 -6.52
C THR A 108 2.47 -10.74 -5.00
N GLU A 109 3.54 -10.68 -4.23
CA GLU A 109 3.50 -10.68 -2.76
C GLU A 109 2.81 -9.43 -2.22
N ASN A 110 3.11 -8.25 -2.77
CA ASN A 110 2.45 -7.00 -2.40
C ASN A 110 0.94 -7.07 -2.69
N LEU A 111 0.54 -7.61 -3.84
CA LEU A 111 -0.86 -7.75 -4.22
C LEU A 111 -1.62 -8.72 -3.30
N LEU A 112 -1.00 -9.87 -2.97
CA LEU A 112 -1.57 -10.84 -2.03
C LEU A 112 -1.72 -10.23 -0.63
N SER A 113 -0.74 -9.45 -0.18
CA SER A 113 -0.80 -8.78 1.12
C SER A 113 -1.93 -7.74 1.17
N ILE A 114 -2.10 -6.92 0.13
CA ILE A 114 -3.20 -5.96 0.02
C ILE A 114 -4.56 -6.67 0.05
N THR A 115 -4.71 -7.74 -0.73
CA THR A 115 -5.99 -8.50 -0.77
C THR A 115 -6.34 -9.14 0.59
N ARG A 116 -5.35 -9.60 1.34
CA ARG A 116 -5.55 -10.13 2.71
C ARG A 116 -5.98 -9.04 3.68
N ILE A 117 -5.41 -7.83 3.56
CA ILE A 117 -5.77 -6.68 4.39
C ILE A 117 -7.21 -6.24 4.08
N GLU A 118 -7.57 -6.04 2.80
CA GLU A 118 -8.89 -5.61 2.37
C GLU A 118 -10.01 -6.58 2.80
N ASN A 119 -9.73 -7.88 2.74
CA ASN A 119 -10.68 -8.92 3.16
C ASN A 119 -10.72 -9.13 4.69
N GLY A 120 -9.93 -8.40 5.47
CA GLY A 120 -9.84 -8.59 6.92
C GLY A 120 -9.33 -9.99 7.33
N THR A 121 -8.67 -10.71 6.41
CA THR A 121 -8.16 -12.08 6.63
C THR A 121 -6.68 -12.10 7.02
N MET A 122 -6.09 -10.94 7.26
CA MET A 122 -4.70 -10.84 7.70
C MET A 122 -4.59 -11.26 9.16
N HIS A 123 -4.14 -12.48 9.39
CA HIS A 123 -3.82 -12.99 10.73
C HIS A 123 -2.34 -12.70 10.99
N LEU A 124 -2.05 -11.74 11.88
CA LEU A 124 -0.69 -11.45 12.32
C LEU A 124 -0.18 -12.54 13.26
N GLN A 125 1.02 -13.03 12.99
CA GLN A 125 1.76 -13.89 13.91
C GLN A 125 2.67 -13.02 14.79
N MET A 126 2.07 -12.45 15.84
CA MET A 126 2.73 -11.52 16.74
C MET A 126 3.61 -12.26 17.74
N GLU A 127 4.91 -12.39 17.45
CA GLU A 127 5.91 -13.00 18.31
C GLU A 127 6.94 -11.95 18.78
N PRO A 128 7.62 -12.20 19.93
CA PRO A 128 8.74 -11.35 20.35
C PRO A 128 9.93 -11.62 19.42
N GLU A 129 10.32 -10.61 18.65
CA GLU A 129 11.39 -10.71 17.65
C GLU A 129 12.50 -9.69 17.95
N LEU A 130 13.74 -10.05 17.65
CA LEU A 130 14.89 -9.17 17.76
C LEU A 130 14.98 -8.28 16.53
N LEU A 131 15.03 -6.96 16.70
CA LEU A 131 15.08 -6.02 15.59
C LEU A 131 16.35 -6.16 14.75
N GLU A 132 17.44 -6.56 15.34
CA GLU A 132 18.70 -6.84 14.62
C GLU A 132 18.51 -7.96 13.59
N ASP A 133 17.87 -9.08 13.96
CA ASP A 133 17.62 -10.21 13.08
C ASP A 133 16.69 -9.80 11.93
N VAL A 134 15.64 -9.03 12.24
CA VAL A 134 14.70 -8.49 11.23
C VAL A 134 15.42 -7.56 10.24
N PHE A 135 16.37 -6.74 10.71
CA PHE A 135 17.17 -5.87 9.86
C PHE A 135 18.12 -6.66 8.96
N GLN A 136 18.80 -7.66 9.50
CA GLN A 136 19.70 -8.54 8.75
C GLN A 136 18.94 -9.28 7.65
N GLU A 137 17.78 -9.85 7.98
CA GLU A 137 16.91 -10.53 7.02
C GLU A 137 16.44 -9.59 5.91
N ALA A 138 16.01 -8.37 6.25
CA ALA A 138 15.61 -7.39 5.25
C ALA A 138 16.77 -7.01 4.32
N LEU A 139 17.96 -6.78 4.86
CA LEU A 139 19.15 -6.40 4.09
C LEU A 139 19.64 -7.51 3.16
N ALA A 140 19.39 -8.78 3.50
CA ALA A 140 19.70 -9.92 2.62
C ALA A 140 18.84 -9.95 1.35
N HIS A 141 17.66 -9.28 1.36
CA HIS A 141 16.66 -9.34 0.28
C HIS A 141 16.43 -8.01 -0.46
N ILE A 142 17.24 -6.97 -0.19
CA ILE A 142 17.13 -5.69 -0.91
C ILE A 142 17.67 -5.77 -2.34
N ASP A 143 17.34 -4.76 -3.14
CA ASP A 143 17.77 -4.63 -4.55
C ASP A 143 19.30 -4.70 -4.66
N ARG A 144 19.80 -5.41 -5.68
CA ARG A 144 21.23 -5.54 -5.98
C ARG A 144 21.94 -4.21 -6.21
N ARG A 145 21.19 -3.17 -6.62
CA ARG A 145 21.71 -1.79 -6.73
C ARG A 145 22.10 -1.21 -5.38
N SER A 146 21.76 -1.85 -4.27
CA SER A 146 22.24 -1.51 -2.94
C SER A 146 23.77 -1.47 -2.85
N ALA A 147 24.49 -2.26 -3.68
CA ALA A 147 25.94 -2.23 -3.78
C ALA A 147 26.49 -0.87 -4.26
N GLU A 148 25.67 -0.03 -4.87
CA GLU A 148 26.03 1.33 -5.32
C GLU A 148 25.75 2.39 -4.24
N HIS A 149 25.24 1.99 -3.06
CA HIS A 149 24.85 2.86 -1.95
C HIS A 149 25.60 2.46 -0.68
N THR A 150 25.68 3.36 0.29
CA THR A 150 26.21 3.07 1.63
C THR A 150 25.05 2.84 2.59
N ILE A 151 24.85 1.59 3.03
CA ILE A 151 23.81 1.29 4.01
C ILE A 151 24.44 1.22 5.39
N ARG A 152 23.90 1.98 6.35
CA ARG A 152 24.32 2.01 7.75
C ARG A 152 23.21 1.51 8.63
N VAL A 153 23.53 0.62 9.56
CA VAL A 153 22.62 0.15 10.60
C VAL A 153 23.05 0.74 11.92
N GLN A 154 22.10 1.29 12.68
CA GLN A 154 22.32 1.91 14.00
C GLN A 154 21.23 1.42 14.96
N LEU A 155 21.60 0.64 15.93
CA LEU A 155 20.72 0.18 17.00
C LEU A 155 21.18 0.82 18.31
N ASP A 156 20.25 1.43 19.05
CA ASP A 156 20.55 1.99 20.38
C ASP A 156 20.78 0.89 21.41
N ASP A 157 20.19 -0.30 21.20
CA ASP A 157 20.33 -1.50 22.02
C ASP A 157 20.33 -2.73 21.11
N ASP A 158 21.38 -3.52 21.12
CA ASP A 158 21.54 -4.74 20.33
C ASP A 158 20.49 -5.82 20.71
N LEU A 159 19.90 -5.73 21.90
CA LEU A 159 18.87 -6.63 22.40
C LEU A 159 17.45 -6.03 22.29
N LEU A 160 17.25 -5.03 21.45
CA LEU A 160 15.95 -4.41 21.27
C LEU A 160 14.96 -5.39 20.64
N MET A 161 13.99 -5.83 21.44
CA MET A 161 12.93 -6.75 21.01
C MET A 161 11.59 -6.03 20.92
N ALA A 162 10.76 -6.44 19.94
CA ALA A 162 9.39 -5.98 19.84
C ALA A 162 8.47 -7.15 19.42
N ARG A 163 7.18 -7.08 19.80
CA ARG A 163 6.19 -8.06 19.33
C ARG A 163 5.71 -7.67 17.95
N MET A 164 6.01 -8.50 16.96
CA MET A 164 5.67 -8.23 15.56
C MET A 164 5.53 -9.54 14.77
N ASP A 165 4.92 -9.44 13.60
CA ASP A 165 5.07 -10.45 12.54
C ASP A 165 6.33 -10.08 11.73
N ALA A 166 7.45 -10.77 12.01
CA ALA A 166 8.75 -10.46 11.44
C ALA A 166 8.73 -10.41 9.91
N ARG A 167 8.03 -11.34 9.24
CA ARG A 167 7.97 -11.40 7.77
C ARG A 167 7.34 -10.14 7.17
N LEU A 168 6.31 -9.61 7.82
CA LEU A 168 5.63 -8.40 7.34
C LEU A 168 6.47 -7.15 7.61
N ILE A 169 7.15 -7.08 8.75
CA ILE A 169 8.06 -5.96 9.05
C ILE A 169 9.28 -5.98 8.13
N VAL A 170 9.86 -7.16 7.84
CA VAL A 170 10.90 -7.33 6.82
C VAL A 170 10.44 -6.77 5.47
N GLN A 171 9.21 -7.09 5.04
CA GLN A 171 8.62 -6.56 3.80
C GLN A 171 8.50 -5.03 3.82
N VAL A 172 8.11 -4.43 4.95
CA VAL A 172 8.06 -2.97 5.13
C VAL A 172 9.45 -2.36 4.93
N ILE A 173 10.47 -2.90 5.59
CA ILE A 173 11.84 -2.42 5.53
C ILE A 173 12.38 -2.52 4.10
N ILE A 174 12.21 -3.67 3.44
CA ILE A 174 12.62 -3.88 2.05
C ILE A 174 11.96 -2.85 1.13
N ASN A 175 10.66 -2.62 1.26
CA ASN A 175 9.94 -1.66 0.42
C ASN A 175 10.48 -0.24 0.59
N ILE A 176 10.76 0.19 1.82
CA ILE A 176 11.25 1.55 2.09
C ILE A 176 12.71 1.70 1.61
N ILE A 177 13.59 0.72 1.89
CA ILE A 177 14.99 0.75 1.44
C ILE A 177 15.06 0.72 -0.10
N ASN A 178 14.27 -0.11 -0.77
CA ASN A 178 14.24 -0.17 -2.23
C ASN A 178 13.73 1.15 -2.84
N ASN A 179 12.78 1.83 -2.19
CA ASN A 179 12.39 3.19 -2.58
C ASN A 179 13.56 4.17 -2.42
N ALA A 180 14.28 4.14 -1.30
CA ALA A 180 15.46 4.98 -1.10
C ALA A 180 16.53 4.73 -2.18
N ILE A 181 16.85 3.47 -2.49
CA ILE A 181 17.78 3.09 -3.57
C ILE A 181 17.30 3.61 -4.93
N GLN A 182 15.99 3.58 -5.18
CA GLN A 182 15.43 3.99 -6.47
C GLN A 182 15.47 5.50 -6.69
N TYR A 183 15.23 6.29 -5.62
CA TYR A 183 15.06 7.75 -5.72
C TYR A 183 16.29 8.55 -5.30
N THR A 184 17.37 7.87 -4.87
CA THR A 184 18.65 8.52 -4.54
C THR A 184 19.71 8.26 -5.63
N GLN A 185 20.78 9.04 -5.59
CA GLN A 185 21.90 8.89 -6.54
C GLN A 185 22.86 7.79 -6.06
N LYS A 186 23.66 7.24 -6.99
CA LYS A 186 24.75 6.34 -6.64
C LYS A 186 25.70 7.00 -5.64
N GLY A 187 26.08 6.26 -4.61
CA GLY A 187 26.93 6.76 -3.52
C GLY A 187 26.17 7.37 -2.36
N SER A 188 24.84 7.52 -2.47
CA SER A 188 24.01 8.01 -1.36
C SER A 188 24.06 7.09 -0.13
N CYS A 189 23.83 7.69 1.03
CA CYS A 189 23.81 7.00 2.31
C CYS A 189 22.37 6.76 2.77
N ILE A 190 22.05 5.49 3.06
CA ILE A 190 20.75 5.08 3.63
C ILE A 190 21.02 4.59 5.05
N THR A 191 20.41 5.21 6.03
CA THR A 191 20.57 4.85 7.45
C THR A 191 19.30 4.18 7.97
N LEU A 192 19.44 2.96 8.44
CA LEU A 192 18.42 2.17 9.11
C LEU A 192 18.71 2.19 10.60
N SER A 193 17.82 2.74 11.41
CA SER A 193 18.01 2.84 12.84
C SER A 193 16.80 2.39 13.62
N ALA A 194 17.03 1.90 14.86
CA ALA A 194 15.96 1.59 15.78
C ALA A 194 16.34 2.01 17.21
N CYS A 195 15.33 2.54 17.91
CA CYS A 195 15.44 2.91 19.31
C CYS A 195 14.15 2.57 20.07
N ARG A 196 14.25 2.46 21.39
CA ARG A 196 13.08 2.31 22.25
C ARG A 196 12.48 3.68 22.56
N LYS A 197 11.18 3.84 22.29
CA LYS A 197 10.42 5.05 22.59
C LYS A 197 9.20 4.71 23.44
N GLY A 198 9.37 4.76 24.74
CA GLY A 198 8.35 4.33 25.71
C GLY A 198 8.08 2.83 25.60
N GLU A 199 6.83 2.46 25.27
CA GLU A 199 6.39 1.07 25.09
C GLU A 199 6.54 0.57 23.63
N MET A 200 7.03 1.42 22.73
CA MET A 200 7.15 1.12 21.31
C MET A 200 8.62 1.06 20.87
N ALA A 201 8.91 0.27 19.87
CA ALA A 201 10.15 0.37 19.10
C ALA A 201 9.92 1.33 17.93
N GLU A 202 10.74 2.40 17.85
CA GLU A 202 10.75 3.30 16.70
C GLU A 202 11.83 2.86 15.73
N VAL A 203 11.42 2.52 14.50
CA VAL A 203 12.33 2.20 13.38
C VAL A 203 12.33 3.37 12.42
N SER A 204 13.50 3.86 12.06
CA SER A 204 13.68 4.96 11.13
C SER A 204 14.58 4.53 9.96
N ILE A 205 14.16 4.87 8.75
CA ILE A 205 14.94 4.69 7.53
C ILE A 205 15.07 6.06 6.89
N ALA A 206 16.31 6.57 6.83
CA ALA A 206 16.61 7.89 6.31
C ALA A 206 17.60 7.78 5.14
N ASP A 207 17.37 8.56 4.10
CA ASP A 207 18.28 8.73 2.97
C ASP A 207 18.75 10.19 2.87
N ASP A 208 19.87 10.42 2.17
CA ASP A 208 20.42 11.74 1.89
C ASP A 208 20.05 12.23 0.48
N GLY A 209 18.94 11.76 -0.06
CA GLY A 209 18.42 12.10 -1.37
C GLY A 209 17.77 13.49 -1.44
N PRO A 210 17.12 13.81 -2.57
CA PRO A 210 16.53 15.13 -2.82
C PRO A 210 15.31 15.46 -1.95
N GLY A 211 14.85 14.50 -1.13
CA GLY A 211 13.64 14.63 -0.33
C GLY A 211 12.36 14.54 -1.16
N ILE A 212 11.23 14.69 -0.49
CA ILE A 212 9.90 14.55 -1.08
C ILE A 212 9.22 15.92 -1.14
N PRO A 213 8.78 16.39 -2.33
CA PRO A 213 8.05 17.65 -2.48
C PRO A 213 6.77 17.68 -1.61
N PRO A 214 6.38 18.84 -1.06
CA PRO A 214 5.21 18.94 -0.19
C PRO A 214 3.92 18.41 -0.83
N GLU A 215 3.72 18.66 -2.12
CA GLU A 215 2.55 18.23 -2.88
C GLU A 215 2.44 16.70 -3.00
N VAL A 216 3.59 16.03 -3.01
CA VAL A 216 3.68 14.56 -3.08
C VAL A 216 3.40 13.91 -1.73
N ARG A 217 3.78 14.59 -0.62
CA ARG A 217 3.66 14.02 0.73
C ARG A 217 2.23 13.68 1.12
N GLU A 218 1.26 14.50 0.72
CA GLU A 218 -0.16 14.29 1.03
C GLU A 218 -0.72 13.01 0.38
N HIS A 219 -0.14 12.61 -0.77
CA HIS A 219 -0.59 11.48 -1.56
C HIS A 219 0.33 10.25 -1.50
N LEU A 220 1.40 10.31 -0.72
CA LEU A 220 2.47 9.32 -0.71
C LEU A 220 1.99 7.90 -0.36
N PHE A 221 0.96 7.83 0.47
CA PHE A 221 0.34 6.58 0.91
C PHE A 221 -0.94 6.23 0.15
N ASP A 222 -1.32 7.05 -0.84
CA ASP A 222 -2.49 6.74 -1.67
C ASP A 222 -2.18 5.56 -2.58
N LEU A 223 -3.17 4.70 -2.76
CA LEU A 223 -3.05 3.51 -3.61
C LEU A 223 -2.79 3.96 -5.07
N PHE A 224 -1.75 3.41 -5.70
CA PHE A 224 -1.34 3.74 -7.10
C PHE A 224 -0.81 5.15 -7.32
N TYR A 225 -0.53 5.90 -6.28
CA TYR A 225 0.11 7.19 -6.44
C TYR A 225 1.60 7.03 -6.78
N THR A 226 2.01 7.63 -7.89
CA THR A 226 3.43 7.75 -8.29
C THR A 226 3.69 9.20 -8.64
N ALA A 227 4.72 9.80 -8.06
CA ALA A 227 5.03 11.23 -8.18
C ALA A 227 5.37 11.70 -9.61
N GLU A 228 5.66 10.78 -10.52
CA GLU A 228 6.04 11.09 -11.90
C GLU A 228 5.10 10.45 -12.92
N GLN A 229 4.03 11.14 -13.27
CA GLN A 229 3.29 10.86 -14.50
C GLN A 229 4.09 11.43 -15.68
N GLY A 230 4.82 10.59 -16.43
CA GLY A 230 5.36 11.04 -17.73
C GLY A 230 6.74 10.58 -18.18
N ARG A 231 7.57 9.93 -17.38
CA ARG A 231 8.82 9.34 -17.88
C ARG A 231 8.67 7.85 -18.09
N ALA A 232 8.98 7.40 -19.30
CA ALA A 232 8.83 6.02 -19.78
C ALA A 232 9.93 5.08 -19.24
N ASP A 233 10.20 5.07 -17.94
CA ASP A 233 11.11 4.09 -17.36
C ASP A 233 10.27 2.95 -16.77
N SER A 234 10.31 1.80 -17.41
CA SER A 234 9.50 0.61 -17.15
C SER A 234 9.78 -0.10 -15.81
N ARG A 235 10.65 0.50 -14.97
CA ARG A 235 11.06 -0.04 -13.66
C ARG A 235 10.38 0.66 -12.48
N ARG A 236 9.26 1.35 -12.71
CA ARG A 236 8.56 2.12 -11.67
C ARG A 236 7.57 1.25 -10.92
N GLY A 237 7.58 1.39 -9.59
CA GLY A 237 6.63 0.71 -8.73
C GLY A 237 5.19 1.17 -9.00
N LEU A 238 4.23 0.26 -8.84
CA LEU A 238 2.78 0.48 -8.97
C LEU A 238 2.20 1.47 -7.95
N GLY A 239 3.01 2.13 -7.11
CA GLY A 239 2.51 2.94 -6.00
C GLY A 239 1.80 2.11 -4.92
N LEU A 240 2.12 0.81 -4.82
CA LEU A 240 1.53 -0.10 -3.84
C LEU A 240 2.38 -0.22 -2.56
N GLY A 241 3.70 -0.05 -2.68
CA GLY A 241 4.65 -0.37 -1.60
C GLY A 241 4.40 0.44 -0.33
N LEU A 242 4.29 1.75 -0.42
CA LEU A 242 4.10 2.61 0.76
C LEU A 242 2.69 2.48 1.37
N ASN A 243 1.66 2.28 0.56
CA ASN A 243 0.32 1.96 1.05
C ASN A 243 0.32 0.65 1.84
N LEU A 244 0.98 -0.38 1.32
CA LEU A 244 1.15 -1.65 2.00
C LEU A 244 1.93 -1.48 3.32
N CYS A 245 3.02 -0.71 3.33
CA CYS A 245 3.78 -0.40 4.55
C CYS A 245 2.88 0.22 5.62
N ARG A 246 2.09 1.25 5.26
CA ARG A 246 1.14 1.88 6.18
C ARG A 246 0.13 0.88 6.72
N SER A 247 -0.41 0.02 5.86
CA SER A 247 -1.40 -0.98 6.25
C SER A 247 -0.84 -2.03 7.20
N ILE A 248 0.38 -2.52 6.93
CA ILE A 248 1.09 -3.46 7.81
C ILE A 248 1.37 -2.83 9.17
N ILE A 249 1.93 -1.62 9.20
CA ILE A 249 2.24 -0.91 10.44
C ILE A 249 0.97 -0.64 11.25
N SER A 250 -0.11 -0.18 10.60
CA SER A 250 -1.40 0.03 11.27
C SER A 250 -1.98 -1.26 11.86
N ALA A 251 -1.84 -2.39 11.16
CA ALA A 251 -2.27 -3.70 11.65
C ALA A 251 -1.48 -4.15 12.91
N HIS A 252 -0.20 -3.72 13.02
CA HIS A 252 0.63 -3.93 14.22
C HIS A 252 0.34 -2.94 15.35
N GLY A 253 -0.62 -2.01 15.18
CA GLY A 253 -0.92 -0.95 16.15
C GLY A 253 0.08 0.20 16.16
N GLY A 254 0.93 0.29 15.14
CA GLY A 254 1.88 1.38 14.90
C GLY A 254 1.28 2.55 14.11
N CYS A 255 2.05 3.60 13.92
CA CYS A 255 1.67 4.81 13.19
C CYS A 255 2.76 5.26 12.20
#